data_5b274db7fba91cf57c29fba9b972940d
#
_entry.id   5b274db7fba91cf57c29fba9b972940d
#
_cell.length_a   1.000
_cell.length_b   1.000
_cell.length_c   1.000
_cell.angle_alpha   90.00
_cell.angle_beta   90.00
_cell.angle_gamma   90.00
#
_symmetry.space_group_name_H-M   'P 1'
#
loop_
_entity.id
_entity.type
_entity.pdbx_description
1 polymer ?
#
loop_
_entity_poly.entity_id
_entity_poly.type
_entity_poly.pdbx_seq_one_letter_code
_entity_poly.pdbx_strand_id
1 'polypeptide(L)'
;MPMDKFIPTGLNHITLRVNEIERAEAFYGDILGLKLEKKMGRSMAVYRIGRDSIVLVEAETSYNRDSKDYRVDHFGFTVSDPAIIDELAAYMKEREVTIISGPANRKNGRFLFISDPDGNLIEIFHEK
;
A
#
# COMPACT_ATOMS: atom_id res chain seq x y z
N MET A 1 22.94 16.14 17.30
CA MET A 1 23.75 14.93 16.95
C MET A 1 22.89 13.67 17.06
N PRO A 2 22.94 12.78 16.09
CA PRO A 2 22.23 11.52 16.23
C PRO A 2 22.78 10.69 17.37
N MET A 3 21.94 9.87 17.95
CA MET A 3 22.34 8.92 18.96
C MET A 3 23.00 7.72 18.26
N ASP A 4 24.24 7.40 18.61
CA ASP A 4 25.01 6.36 17.92
C ASP A 4 24.37 4.98 17.96
N LYS A 5 23.63 4.69 19.03
CA LYS A 5 23.00 3.38 19.20
C LYS A 5 21.64 3.25 18.52
N PHE A 6 21.10 4.36 18.03
CA PHE A 6 19.81 4.32 17.32
C PHE A 6 20.06 3.95 15.85
N ILE A 7 20.00 2.68 15.57
CA ILE A 7 20.18 2.14 14.21
C ILE A 7 18.91 1.36 13.85
N PRO A 8 17.94 2.01 13.21
CA PRO A 8 16.72 1.31 12.81
C PRO A 8 17.04 0.15 11.86
N THR A 9 16.32 -0.95 12.02
CA THR A 9 16.49 -2.14 11.19
C THR A 9 15.40 -2.25 10.11
N GLY A 10 14.48 -1.30 10.07
CA GLY A 10 13.42 -1.25 9.09
C GLY A 10 12.24 -0.46 9.61
N LEU A 11 11.18 -0.45 8.86
CA LEU A 11 9.90 0.08 9.31
C LEU A 11 9.13 -1.08 9.95
N ASN A 12 8.52 -0.87 11.10
CA ASN A 12 7.69 -1.89 11.73
C ASN A 12 6.34 -1.98 11.02
N HIS A 13 5.74 -0.84 10.79
CA HIS A 13 4.45 -0.78 10.13
C HIS A 13 4.18 0.62 9.58
N ILE A 14 3.20 0.68 8.68
CA ILE A 14 2.60 1.94 8.25
C ILE A 14 1.11 1.87 8.62
N THR A 15 0.58 2.97 9.14
CA THR A 15 -0.84 3.05 9.48
C THR A 15 -1.53 4.00 8.52
N LEU A 16 -2.58 3.50 7.88
CA LEU A 16 -3.36 4.25 6.91
C LEU A 16 -4.74 4.53 7.48
N ARG A 17 -5.18 5.76 7.37
CA ARG A 17 -6.54 6.13 7.73
C ARG A 17 -7.42 5.92 6.50
N VAL A 18 -8.49 5.17 6.67
CA VAL A 18 -9.41 4.84 5.57
C VAL A 18 -10.81 5.31 5.91
N ASN A 19 -11.64 5.54 4.90
CA ASN A 19 -12.99 6.04 5.13
C ASN A 19 -13.96 4.93 5.52
N GLU A 20 -13.84 3.75 4.89
CA GLU A 20 -14.70 2.61 5.18
C GLU A 20 -13.83 1.37 5.34
N ILE A 21 -13.79 0.82 6.54
CA ILE A 21 -12.89 -0.29 6.84
C ILE A 21 -13.19 -1.54 6.00
N GLU A 22 -14.46 -1.87 5.76
CA GLU A 22 -14.82 -3.04 4.97
C GLU A 22 -14.32 -2.92 3.53
N ARG A 23 -14.42 -1.74 2.96
CA ARG A 23 -13.93 -1.48 1.60
C ARG A 23 -12.41 -1.59 1.52
N ALA A 24 -11.71 -1.07 2.52
CA ALA A 24 -10.26 -1.17 2.60
C ALA A 24 -9.82 -2.62 2.80
N GLU A 25 -10.52 -3.38 3.64
CA GLU A 25 -10.22 -4.80 3.85
C GLU A 25 -10.41 -5.60 2.56
N ALA A 26 -11.46 -5.29 1.78
CA ALA A 26 -11.66 -5.95 0.50
C ALA A 26 -10.50 -5.67 -0.46
N PHE A 27 -9.96 -4.47 -0.43
CA PHE A 27 -8.83 -4.13 -1.28
C PHE A 27 -7.54 -4.82 -0.81
N TYR A 28 -7.14 -4.58 0.44
CA TYR A 28 -5.86 -5.11 0.94
C TYR A 28 -5.87 -6.61 1.14
N GLY A 29 -6.98 -7.16 1.62
CA GLY A 29 -7.11 -8.58 1.87
C GLY A 29 -7.49 -9.38 0.65
N ASP A 30 -8.59 -9.01 -0.02
CA ASP A 30 -9.13 -9.82 -1.11
C ASP A 30 -8.44 -9.55 -2.45
N ILE A 31 -8.22 -8.29 -2.81
CA ILE A 31 -7.61 -7.95 -4.08
C ILE A 31 -6.09 -8.12 -4.03
N LEU A 32 -5.41 -7.48 -3.07
CA LEU A 32 -3.97 -7.62 -2.96
C LEU A 32 -3.52 -8.96 -2.38
N GLY A 33 -4.41 -9.64 -1.68
CA GLY A 33 -4.10 -10.93 -1.10
C GLY A 33 -3.18 -10.89 0.11
N LEU A 34 -3.13 -9.76 0.81
CA LEU A 34 -2.32 -9.67 2.03
C LEU A 34 -2.97 -10.49 3.14
N LYS A 35 -2.13 -11.04 4.00
CA LYS A 35 -2.59 -11.91 5.08
C LYS A 35 -3.08 -11.08 6.26
N LEU A 36 -4.36 -11.24 6.60
CA LEU A 36 -4.92 -10.62 7.80
C LEU A 36 -4.25 -11.23 9.03
N GLU A 37 -3.61 -10.41 9.86
CA GLU A 37 -3.00 -10.86 11.09
C GLU A 37 -3.98 -10.79 12.25
N LYS A 38 -4.69 -9.66 12.37
CA LYS A 38 -5.69 -9.49 13.42
C LYS A 38 -6.58 -8.30 13.13
N LYS A 39 -7.75 -8.29 13.79
CA LYS A 39 -8.65 -7.15 13.81
C LYS A 39 -8.75 -6.66 15.25
N MET A 40 -8.84 -5.34 15.41
CA MET A 40 -9.00 -4.74 16.73
C MET A 40 -10.29 -3.93 16.73
N GLY A 41 -11.37 -4.56 17.21
CA GLY A 41 -12.69 -4.00 17.11
C GLY A 41 -13.19 -3.99 15.67
N ARG A 42 -14.05 -3.03 15.35
CA ARG A 42 -14.62 -2.91 14.00
C ARG A 42 -13.84 -1.96 13.11
N SER A 43 -13.00 -1.12 13.69
CA SER A 43 -12.39 0.00 12.98
C SER A 43 -10.91 -0.15 12.69
N MET A 44 -10.32 -1.27 13.02
CA MET A 44 -8.89 -1.48 12.81
C MET A 44 -8.59 -2.91 12.33
N ALA A 45 -7.73 -3.01 11.33
CA ALA A 45 -7.26 -4.29 10.81
C ALA A 45 -5.76 -4.21 10.54
N VAL A 46 -5.06 -5.32 10.79
CA VAL A 46 -3.61 -5.41 10.58
C VAL A 46 -3.31 -6.50 9.56
N TYR A 47 -2.61 -6.13 8.50
CA TYR A 47 -2.19 -7.05 7.45
C TYR A 47 -0.68 -7.20 7.44
N ARG A 48 -0.22 -8.45 7.33
CA ARG A 48 1.20 -8.78 7.39
C ARG A 48 1.84 -8.79 6.00
N ILE A 49 3.03 -8.21 5.89
CA ILE A 49 3.84 -8.24 4.67
C ILE A 49 5.25 -8.62 5.10
N GLY A 50 5.59 -9.93 4.98
CA GLY A 50 6.88 -10.38 5.46
C GLY A 50 7.08 -10.02 6.93
N ARG A 51 8.05 -9.19 7.21
CA ARG A 51 8.35 -8.74 8.59
C ARG A 51 7.63 -7.46 8.98
N ASP A 52 7.00 -6.83 8.01
CA ASP A 52 6.34 -5.53 8.20
C ASP A 52 4.83 -5.69 8.25
N SER A 53 4.13 -4.62 8.54
CA SER A 53 2.66 -4.62 8.59
C SER A 53 2.08 -3.36 7.97
N ILE A 54 0.87 -3.50 7.45
CA ILE A 54 0.00 -2.36 7.15
C ILE A 54 -1.14 -2.40 8.13
N VAL A 55 -1.38 -1.29 8.81
CA VAL A 55 -2.49 -1.14 9.75
C VAL A 55 -3.52 -0.22 9.10
N LEU A 56 -4.77 -0.67 9.06
CA LEU A 56 -5.88 0.14 8.56
C LEU A 56 -6.69 0.63 9.75
N VAL A 57 -6.96 1.92 9.80
CA VAL A 57 -7.77 2.53 10.85
C VAL A 57 -8.87 3.35 10.19
N GLU A 58 -10.12 3.06 10.54
CA GLU A 58 -11.22 3.82 9.98
C GLU A 58 -11.23 5.23 10.57
N ALA A 59 -11.36 6.22 9.69
CA ALA A 59 -11.42 7.62 10.11
C ALA A 59 -12.74 7.89 10.83
N GLU A 60 -12.69 8.69 11.89
CA GLU A 60 -13.89 9.11 12.60
C GLU A 60 -14.77 9.98 11.72
N THR A 61 -14.13 10.79 10.88
CA THR A 61 -14.80 11.66 9.93
C THR A 61 -14.19 11.42 8.56
N SER A 62 -15.05 11.20 7.55
CA SER A 62 -14.58 10.98 6.19
C SER A 62 -13.79 12.19 5.69
N TYR A 63 -12.71 11.91 4.97
CA TYR A 63 -11.90 12.95 4.36
C TYR A 63 -12.08 12.93 2.84
N ASN A 64 -11.74 14.05 2.21
CA ASN A 64 -11.81 14.18 0.76
C ASN A 64 -10.56 13.57 0.14
N ARG A 65 -10.71 12.40 -0.50
CA ARG A 65 -9.58 11.69 -1.14
C ARG A 65 -9.04 12.42 -2.37
N ASP A 66 -9.79 13.39 -2.88
CA ASP A 66 -9.33 14.18 -4.04
C ASP A 66 -8.48 15.38 -3.61
N SER A 67 -8.40 15.62 -2.30
CA SER A 67 -7.53 16.65 -1.76
C SER A 67 -6.07 16.32 -2.06
N LYS A 68 -5.28 17.33 -2.36
CA LYS A 68 -3.84 17.14 -2.62
C LYS A 68 -3.00 17.43 -1.37
N ASP A 69 -3.64 17.60 -0.24
CA ASP A 69 -2.95 17.82 1.03
C ASP A 69 -2.65 16.48 1.68
N TYR A 70 -1.71 15.73 1.12
CA TYR A 70 -1.30 14.44 1.63
C TYR A 70 -0.10 14.56 2.56
N ARG A 71 -0.17 13.92 3.70
CA ARG A 71 0.97 13.81 4.60
C ARG A 71 1.91 12.69 4.17
N VAL A 72 1.35 11.63 3.60
CA VAL A 72 2.11 10.55 3.00
C VAL A 72 1.90 10.63 1.49
N ASP A 73 2.99 10.83 0.74
CA ASP A 73 2.90 10.90 -0.71
C ASP A 73 2.53 9.53 -1.29
N HIS A 74 3.31 8.53 -0.94
CA HIS A 74 3.04 7.15 -1.34
C HIS A 74 3.88 6.20 -0.50
N PHE A 75 3.57 4.92 -0.61
CA PHE A 75 4.42 3.86 -0.09
C PHE A 75 4.47 2.74 -1.13
N GLY A 76 5.38 1.79 -0.96
CA GLY A 76 5.57 0.79 -1.99
C GLY A 76 5.87 -0.59 -1.49
N PHE A 77 5.63 -1.54 -2.38
CA PHE A 77 5.98 -2.94 -2.18
C PHE A 77 7.08 -3.31 -3.15
N THR A 78 8.01 -4.14 -2.70
CA THR A 78 9.05 -4.71 -3.54
C THR A 78 8.59 -6.06 -4.07
N VAL A 79 8.81 -6.31 -5.35
CA VAL A 79 8.59 -7.63 -5.94
C VAL A 79 9.92 -8.18 -6.46
N SER A 80 10.01 -9.50 -6.50
CA SER A 80 11.27 -10.19 -6.81
C SER A 80 11.58 -10.31 -8.31
N ASP A 81 10.58 -10.06 -9.16
CA ASP A 81 10.70 -10.26 -10.60
C ASP A 81 9.96 -9.15 -11.33
N PRO A 82 10.60 -8.46 -12.29
CA PRO A 82 9.92 -7.39 -13.04
C PRO A 82 8.71 -7.87 -13.83
N ALA A 83 8.66 -9.16 -14.23
CA ALA A 83 7.52 -9.71 -14.94
C ALA A 83 6.24 -9.68 -14.09
N ILE A 84 6.38 -9.75 -12.77
CA ILE A 84 5.24 -9.68 -11.85
C ILE A 84 4.52 -8.34 -11.99
N ILE A 85 5.26 -7.27 -12.28
CA ILE A 85 4.68 -5.94 -12.41
C ILE A 85 3.68 -5.88 -13.57
N ASP A 86 4.02 -6.48 -14.70
CA ASP A 86 3.14 -6.52 -15.86
C ASP A 86 1.92 -7.41 -15.63
N GLU A 87 2.13 -8.56 -15.00
CA GLU A 87 1.04 -9.46 -14.64
C GLU A 87 0.08 -8.79 -13.67
N LEU A 88 0.65 -8.05 -12.72
CA LEU A 88 -0.13 -7.34 -11.73
C LEU A 88 -0.96 -6.22 -12.36
N ALA A 89 -0.40 -5.51 -13.33
CA ALA A 89 -1.13 -4.46 -14.03
C ALA A 89 -2.38 -5.02 -14.70
N ALA A 90 -2.26 -6.18 -15.38
CA ALA A 90 -3.40 -6.84 -16.01
C ALA A 90 -4.42 -7.29 -14.97
N TYR A 91 -3.94 -7.85 -13.87
CA TYR A 91 -4.78 -8.32 -12.77
C TYR A 91 -5.57 -7.15 -12.16
N MET A 92 -4.92 -6.00 -11.96
CA MET A 92 -5.57 -4.82 -11.40
C MET A 92 -6.66 -4.28 -12.32
N LYS A 93 -6.41 -4.28 -13.63
CA LYS A 93 -7.41 -3.84 -14.60
C LYS A 93 -8.67 -4.69 -14.54
N GLU A 94 -8.50 -6.01 -14.44
CA GLU A 94 -9.63 -6.93 -14.35
C GLU A 94 -10.47 -6.68 -13.11
N ARG A 95 -9.88 -6.18 -12.05
CA ARG A 95 -10.55 -5.92 -10.79
C ARG A 95 -10.94 -4.46 -10.60
N GLU A 96 -10.83 -3.69 -11.67
CA GLU A 96 -11.21 -2.27 -11.69
C GLU A 96 -10.45 -1.43 -10.65
N VAL A 97 -9.21 -1.82 -10.37
CA VAL A 97 -8.31 -1.01 -9.55
C VAL A 97 -7.73 0.10 -10.42
N THR A 98 -7.71 1.31 -9.91
CA THR A 98 -7.18 2.45 -10.65
C THR A 98 -5.67 2.35 -10.77
N ILE A 99 -5.18 2.36 -12.01
CA ILE A 99 -3.75 2.44 -12.31
C ILE A 99 -3.43 3.90 -12.56
N ILE A 100 -2.48 4.43 -11.79
CA ILE A 100 -2.09 5.84 -11.89
C ILE A 100 -1.00 6.02 -12.95
N SER A 101 0.01 5.12 -12.96
CA SER A 101 1.15 5.25 -13.86
C SER A 101 1.84 3.91 -14.02
N GLY A 102 2.34 3.65 -15.23
CA GLY A 102 3.05 2.42 -15.56
C GLY A 102 2.10 1.29 -15.98
N PRO A 103 2.60 0.06 -16.12
CA PRO A 103 3.99 -0.36 -15.85
C PRO A 103 4.98 0.27 -16.82
N ALA A 104 6.13 0.62 -16.32
CA ALA A 104 7.18 1.24 -17.13
C ALA A 104 8.55 1.05 -16.48
N ASN A 105 9.59 1.22 -17.28
CA ASN A 105 10.96 1.18 -16.77
C ASN A 105 11.43 2.57 -16.37
N ARG A 106 12.30 2.60 -15.40
CA ARG A 106 13.07 3.79 -15.09
C ARG A 106 14.49 3.35 -14.79
N LYS A 107 15.40 4.32 -14.55
CA LYS A 107 16.83 4.04 -14.45
C LYS A 107 17.18 2.90 -13.50
N ASN A 108 16.52 2.82 -12.36
CA ASN A 108 16.87 1.84 -11.33
C ASN A 108 15.90 0.66 -11.22
N GLY A 109 14.98 0.50 -12.17
CA GLY A 109 14.07 -0.63 -12.13
C GLY A 109 12.79 -0.46 -12.93
N ARG A 110 11.78 -1.23 -12.56
CA ARG A 110 10.47 -1.21 -13.21
C ARG A 110 9.40 -0.97 -12.16
N PHE A 111 8.38 -0.19 -12.51
CA PHE A 111 7.38 0.26 -11.54
C PHE A 111 5.95 0.22 -12.06
N LEU A 112 5.03 0.26 -11.13
CA LEU A 112 3.60 0.43 -11.36
C LEU A 112 3.06 1.23 -10.17
N PHE A 113 2.28 2.28 -10.43
CA PHE A 113 1.55 3.00 -9.39
C PHE A 113 0.07 2.71 -9.49
N ILE A 114 -0.53 2.33 -8.38
CA ILE A 114 -1.98 2.10 -8.27
C ILE A 114 -2.54 2.94 -7.13
N SER A 115 -3.85 3.05 -7.09
CA SER A 115 -4.55 3.74 -6.01
C SER A 115 -5.43 2.77 -5.26
N ASP A 116 -5.45 2.85 -3.93
CA ASP A 116 -6.43 2.11 -3.15
C ASP A 116 -7.79 2.84 -3.19
N PRO A 117 -8.86 2.27 -2.61
CA PRO A 117 -10.19 2.91 -2.64
C PRO A 117 -10.25 4.29 -1.99
N ASP A 118 -9.32 4.60 -1.11
CA ASP A 118 -9.28 5.89 -0.40
C ASP A 118 -8.35 6.90 -1.04
N GLY A 119 -7.76 6.55 -2.18
CA GLY A 119 -6.86 7.46 -2.89
C GLY A 119 -5.42 7.38 -2.43
N ASN A 120 -5.07 6.43 -1.58
CA ASN A 120 -3.67 6.25 -1.19
C ASN A 120 -2.88 5.71 -2.38
N LEU A 121 -1.76 6.34 -2.66
CA LEU A 121 -0.91 5.97 -3.79
C LEU A 121 0.05 4.87 -3.37
N ILE A 122 0.06 3.78 -4.15
CA ILE A 122 0.89 2.61 -3.85
C ILE A 122 1.80 2.33 -5.05
N GLU A 123 3.09 2.21 -4.79
CA GLU A 123 4.06 1.83 -5.81
C GLU A 123 4.38 0.34 -5.69
N ILE A 124 4.40 -0.36 -6.83
CA ILE A 124 4.91 -1.73 -6.89
C ILE A 124 6.21 -1.62 -7.66
N PHE A 125 7.30 -2.07 -7.10
CA PHE A 125 8.63 -1.81 -7.64
C PHE A 125 9.53 -3.04 -7.63
N HIS A 126 10.24 -3.22 -8.74
CA HIS A 126 11.35 -4.18 -8.83
C HIS A 126 12.63 -3.37 -9.03
N GLU A 127 13.51 -3.44 -8.07
CA GLU A 127 14.81 -2.76 -8.15
C GLU A 127 15.80 -3.63 -8.91
N LYS A 128 16.51 -3.01 -9.85
CA LYS A 128 17.54 -3.67 -10.62
C LYS A 128 18.68 -4.15 -9.76
#